data_4f23da32003c134ddc78cd6c755b20be
#
_entry.id   4f23da32003c134ddc78cd6c755b20be
#
_cell.length_a   1.000
_cell.length_b   1.000
_cell.length_c   1.000
_cell.angle_alpha   90.00
_cell.angle_beta   90.00
_cell.angle_gamma   90.00
#
_symmetry.space_group_name_H-M   'P 1'
#
loop_
_entity.id
_entity.type
_entity.pdbx_description
1 polymer ?
#
loop_
_entity_poly.entity_id
_entity_poly.type
_entity_poly.pdbx_seq_one_letter_code
_entity_poly.pdbx_strand_id
1 'polypeptide(L)'
;RAAENLRKFLLAMSEDIRVLLVKLADRLHNMRTLHFIKNPEKRQRIARETMDIYAPLAERVGMYEYMHEMQELAFRELEPEANATIAKRLDQLRSQDGGQVDAIALTIKQRLSEAGIRIEVSGREKHPFSIWRKMAERHVSFEQVTDIMAFRVLTENEGDCYRALGILHTTWQFMP
;
A
#
# COMPACT_ATOMS: atom_id res chain seq x y z
N ARG A 1 18.25 15.34 21.26
CA ARG A 1 18.36 13.85 21.43
C ARG A 1 17.74 13.08 20.23
N ALA A 2 16.50 13.38 19.78
CA ALA A 2 15.88 12.65 18.66
C ALA A 2 16.63 12.86 17.34
N ALA A 3 16.96 14.10 16.98
CA ALA A 3 17.73 14.43 15.78
C ALA A 3 19.15 13.82 15.79
N GLU A 4 19.80 13.77 16.94
CA GLU A 4 21.11 13.17 17.09
C GLU A 4 21.08 11.64 16.97
N ASN A 5 20.05 11.00 17.52
CA ASN A 5 19.82 9.56 17.35
C ASN A 5 19.52 9.22 15.89
N LEU A 6 18.72 10.04 15.21
CA LEU A 6 18.44 9.87 13.77
C LEU A 6 19.72 10.04 12.94
N ARG A 7 20.57 11.04 13.25
CA ARG A 7 21.86 11.22 12.58
C ARG A 7 22.79 10.02 12.75
N LYS A 8 22.94 9.53 13.99
CA LYS A 8 23.74 8.31 14.27
C LYS A 8 23.20 7.10 13.55
N PHE A 9 21.89 6.97 13.49
CA PHE A 9 21.22 5.90 12.76
C PHE A 9 21.49 5.98 11.23
N LEU A 10 21.37 7.18 10.63
CA LEU A 10 21.67 7.39 9.21
C LEU A 10 23.14 7.11 8.88
N LEU A 11 24.06 7.47 9.77
CA LEU A 11 25.49 7.16 9.61
C LEU A 11 25.74 5.64 9.69
N ALA A 12 25.17 4.95 10.67
CA ALA A 12 25.30 3.50 10.79
C ALA A 12 24.72 2.74 9.57
N MET A 13 23.63 3.26 8.97
CA MET A 13 23.05 2.72 7.74
C MET A 13 23.97 2.85 6.53
N SER A 14 24.78 3.91 6.45
CA SER A 14 25.73 4.10 5.35
C SER A 14 26.87 3.08 5.37
N GLU A 15 27.13 2.48 6.52
CA GLU A 15 28.17 1.47 6.71
C GLU A 15 27.64 0.03 6.52
N ASP A 16 26.40 -0.24 6.96
CA ASP A 16 25.82 -1.58 6.89
C ASP A 16 24.27 -1.53 6.73
N ILE A 17 23.77 -1.95 5.57
CA ILE A 17 22.35 -2.01 5.24
C ILE A 17 21.56 -2.93 6.22
N ARG A 18 22.20 -3.93 6.82
CA ARG A 18 21.54 -4.84 7.78
C ARG A 18 21.02 -4.09 9.01
N VAL A 19 21.71 -3.02 9.43
CA VAL A 19 21.26 -2.15 10.53
C VAL A 19 19.90 -1.53 10.21
N LEU A 20 19.71 -1.07 8.96
CA LEU A 20 18.41 -0.55 8.50
C LEU A 20 17.35 -1.63 8.54
N LEU A 21 17.62 -2.80 7.98
CA LEU A 21 16.63 -3.90 7.91
C LEU A 21 16.14 -4.30 9.30
N VAL A 22 17.07 -4.45 10.27
CA VAL A 22 16.72 -4.76 11.66
C VAL A 22 15.88 -3.64 12.29
N LYS A 23 16.22 -2.37 12.03
CA LYS A 23 15.47 -1.21 12.55
C LYS A 23 14.08 -1.08 11.93
N LEU A 24 13.92 -1.39 10.65
CA LEU A 24 12.60 -1.40 10.00
C LEU A 24 11.72 -2.52 10.57
N ALA A 25 12.29 -3.71 10.79
CA ALA A 25 11.59 -4.83 11.41
C ALA A 25 11.17 -4.51 12.86
N ASP A 26 12.08 -3.95 13.66
CA ASP A 26 11.79 -3.50 15.03
C ASP A 26 10.68 -2.42 15.04
N ARG A 27 10.77 -1.43 14.13
CA ARG A 27 9.75 -0.38 14.03
C ARG A 27 8.38 -0.96 13.66
N LEU A 28 8.33 -1.87 12.69
CA LEU A 28 7.08 -2.51 12.30
C LEU A 28 6.48 -3.31 13.45
N HIS A 29 7.30 -4.08 14.19
CA HIS A 29 6.86 -4.79 15.37
C HIS A 29 6.28 -3.83 16.43
N ASN A 30 6.98 -2.70 16.69
CA ASN A 30 6.52 -1.67 17.63
C ASN A 30 5.20 -1.04 17.18
N MET A 31 4.99 -0.86 15.87
CA MET A 31 3.74 -0.35 15.34
C MET A 31 2.59 -1.36 15.51
N ARG A 32 2.82 -2.65 15.28
CA ARG A 32 1.83 -3.72 15.51
C ARG A 32 1.38 -3.80 16.97
N THR A 33 2.27 -3.47 17.89
CA THR A 33 2.05 -3.51 19.35
C THR A 33 1.75 -2.14 19.97
N LEU A 34 1.56 -1.11 19.16
CA LEU A 34 1.41 0.28 19.60
C LEU A 34 0.23 0.48 20.57
N HIS A 35 -0.85 -0.28 20.38
CA HIS A 35 -2.06 -0.24 21.20
C HIS A 35 -1.83 -0.63 22.67
N PHE A 36 -0.74 -1.33 23.03
CA PHE A 36 -0.40 -1.62 24.44
C PHE A 36 0.16 -0.40 25.17
N ILE A 37 0.58 0.64 24.45
CA ILE A 37 1.06 1.88 25.07
C ILE A 37 -0.13 2.70 25.54
N LYS A 38 -0.29 2.87 26.86
CA LYS A 38 -1.43 3.58 27.47
C LYS A 38 -1.45 5.09 27.17
N ASN A 39 -0.27 5.72 27.02
CA ASN A 39 -0.14 7.16 26.77
C ASN A 39 -0.44 7.50 25.30
N PRO A 40 -1.51 8.23 24.99
CA PRO A 40 -1.91 8.56 23.62
C PRO A 40 -0.89 9.49 22.92
N GLU A 41 -0.33 10.45 23.63
CA GLU A 41 0.67 11.37 23.05
C GLU A 41 1.93 10.61 22.60
N LYS A 42 2.34 9.61 23.39
CA LYS A 42 3.46 8.75 23.04
C LYS A 42 3.14 7.90 21.81
N ARG A 43 1.92 7.36 21.69
CA ARG A 43 1.48 6.61 20.51
C ARG A 43 1.52 7.48 19.25
N GLN A 44 0.91 8.66 19.31
CA GLN A 44 0.89 9.61 18.19
C GLN A 44 2.29 10.05 17.75
N ARG A 45 3.19 10.30 18.70
CA ARG A 45 4.57 10.62 18.38
C ARG A 45 5.28 9.49 17.64
N ILE A 46 5.10 8.24 18.09
CA ILE A 46 5.68 7.06 17.43
C ILE A 46 5.07 6.88 16.03
N ALA A 47 3.76 7.04 15.90
CA ALA A 47 3.06 6.94 14.62
C ALA A 47 3.54 8.01 13.63
N ARG A 48 3.70 9.26 14.07
CA ARG A 48 4.22 10.36 13.25
C ARG A 48 5.66 10.12 12.81
N GLU A 49 6.53 9.73 13.74
CA GLU A 49 7.92 9.37 13.41
C GLU A 49 7.98 8.21 12.40
N THR A 50 7.07 7.24 12.52
CA THR A 50 6.98 6.12 11.58
C THR A 50 6.54 6.59 10.20
N MET A 51 5.53 7.46 10.12
CA MET A 51 5.03 8.02 8.85
C MET A 51 6.07 8.88 8.15
N ASP A 52 6.78 9.74 8.91
CA ASP A 52 7.66 10.75 8.35
C ASP A 52 9.07 10.21 8.02
N ILE A 53 9.51 9.15 8.68
CA ILE A 53 10.90 8.66 8.58
C ILE A 53 10.96 7.20 8.12
N TYR A 54 10.34 6.27 8.86
CA TYR A 54 10.57 4.85 8.65
C TYR A 54 9.84 4.29 7.42
N ALA A 55 8.62 4.75 7.16
CA ALA A 55 7.89 4.33 5.97
C ALA A 55 8.58 4.81 4.67
N PRO A 56 9.04 6.07 4.53
CA PRO A 56 9.87 6.50 3.40
C PRO A 56 11.21 5.76 3.27
N LEU A 57 11.83 5.38 4.39
CA LEU A 57 13.06 4.57 4.35
C LEU A 57 12.79 3.16 3.83
N ALA A 58 11.69 2.52 4.27
CA ALA A 58 11.28 1.21 3.77
C ALA A 58 10.99 1.26 2.25
N GLU A 59 10.35 2.33 1.77
CA GLU A 59 10.10 2.56 0.35
C GLU A 59 11.41 2.62 -0.46
N ARG A 60 12.38 3.40 0.02
CA ARG A 60 13.68 3.59 -0.67
C ARG A 60 14.49 2.31 -0.83
N VAL A 61 14.35 1.37 0.09
CA VAL A 61 15.03 0.07 0.01
C VAL A 61 14.16 -1.02 -0.61
N GLY A 62 12.97 -0.66 -1.15
CA GLY A 62 12.09 -1.59 -1.84
C GLY A 62 11.25 -2.49 -0.93
N MET A 63 11.21 -2.23 0.39
CA MET A 63 10.40 -2.99 1.35
C MET A 63 8.95 -2.46 1.38
N TYR A 64 8.26 -2.55 0.25
CA TYR A 64 6.93 -1.95 0.05
C TYR A 64 5.86 -2.51 1.00
N GLU A 65 5.92 -3.79 1.35
CA GLU A 65 4.97 -4.39 2.31
C GLU A 65 5.14 -3.77 3.70
N TYR A 66 6.39 -3.60 4.16
CA TYR A 66 6.69 -2.92 5.42
C TYR A 66 6.24 -1.46 5.40
N MET A 67 6.53 -0.75 4.32
CA MET A 67 6.10 0.63 4.13
C MET A 67 4.56 0.75 4.24
N HIS A 68 3.83 -0.07 3.48
CA HIS A 68 2.37 -0.01 3.49
C HIS A 68 1.79 -0.34 4.86
N GLU A 69 2.27 -1.39 5.51
CA GLU A 69 1.76 -1.77 6.84
C GLU A 69 2.08 -0.69 7.89
N MET A 70 3.29 -0.11 7.87
CA MET A 70 3.64 1.00 8.75
C MET A 70 2.75 2.22 8.52
N GLN A 71 2.48 2.57 7.26
CA GLN A 71 1.58 3.68 6.89
C GLN A 71 0.16 3.45 7.39
N GLU A 72 -0.40 2.25 7.22
CA GLU A 72 -1.74 1.91 7.68
C GLU A 72 -1.86 1.97 9.21
N LEU A 73 -0.89 1.39 9.92
CA LEU A 73 -0.87 1.41 11.39
C LEU A 73 -0.71 2.84 11.93
N ALA A 74 0.15 3.64 11.30
CA ALA A 74 0.34 5.04 11.67
C ALA A 74 -0.89 5.89 11.35
N PHE A 75 -1.51 5.72 10.20
CA PHE A 75 -2.72 6.42 9.80
C PHE A 75 -3.89 6.14 10.75
N ARG A 76 -4.06 4.89 11.15
CA ARG A 76 -5.08 4.50 12.14
C ARG A 76 -4.93 5.21 13.48
N GLU A 77 -3.70 5.49 13.91
CA GLU A 77 -3.42 6.20 15.16
C GLU A 77 -3.50 7.73 15.00
N LEU A 78 -3.07 8.27 13.85
CA LEU A 78 -3.00 9.71 13.61
C LEU A 78 -4.34 10.31 13.19
N GLU A 79 -5.11 9.57 12.36
CA GLU A 79 -6.36 10.03 11.75
C GLU A 79 -7.47 8.96 11.92
N PRO A 80 -7.83 8.60 13.16
CA PRO A 80 -8.73 7.48 13.44
C PRO A 80 -10.12 7.64 12.81
N GLU A 81 -10.67 8.85 12.78
CA GLU A 81 -11.99 9.13 12.20
C GLU A 81 -11.98 8.99 10.67
N ALA A 82 -10.95 9.54 10.02
CA ALA A 82 -10.78 9.42 8.58
C ALA A 82 -10.57 7.95 8.19
N ASN A 83 -9.73 7.22 8.93
CA ASN A 83 -9.51 5.80 8.71
C ASN A 83 -10.81 5.00 8.85
N ALA A 84 -11.59 5.22 9.91
CA ALA A 84 -12.85 4.52 10.14
C ALA A 84 -13.88 4.81 9.04
N THR A 85 -13.95 6.06 8.59
CA THR A 85 -14.86 6.49 7.51
C THR A 85 -14.52 5.80 6.20
N ILE A 86 -13.24 5.80 5.81
CA ILE A 86 -12.79 5.17 4.56
C ILE A 86 -12.96 3.65 4.64
N ALA A 87 -12.60 3.02 5.76
CA ALA A 87 -12.77 1.58 5.95
C ALA A 87 -14.24 1.16 5.80
N LYS A 88 -15.16 1.91 6.42
CA LYS A 88 -16.61 1.67 6.28
C LYS A 88 -17.08 1.78 4.82
N ARG A 89 -16.59 2.76 4.08
CA ARG A 89 -16.93 2.94 2.66
C ARG A 89 -16.39 1.79 1.81
N LEU A 90 -15.17 1.33 2.08
CA LEU A 90 -14.61 0.16 1.41
C LEU A 90 -15.42 -1.11 1.68
N ASP A 91 -15.84 -1.33 2.92
CA ASP A 91 -16.70 -2.48 3.27
C ASP A 91 -18.08 -2.41 2.59
N GLN A 92 -18.64 -1.21 2.46
CA GLN A 92 -19.87 -1.01 1.70
C GLN A 92 -19.69 -1.35 0.20
N LEU A 93 -18.59 -0.91 -0.42
CA LEU A 93 -18.27 -1.26 -1.79
C LEU A 93 -18.10 -2.77 -1.97
N ARG A 94 -17.37 -3.43 -1.09
CA ARG A 94 -17.19 -4.90 -1.11
C ARG A 94 -18.52 -5.64 -1.02
N SER A 95 -19.43 -5.18 -0.16
CA SER A 95 -20.75 -5.80 0.00
C SER A 95 -21.67 -5.59 -1.21
N GLN A 96 -21.48 -4.50 -1.95
CA GLN A 96 -22.23 -4.18 -3.17
C GLN A 96 -21.63 -4.80 -4.43
N ASP A 97 -20.36 -5.15 -4.40
CA ASP A 97 -19.56 -5.57 -5.56
C ASP A 97 -20.00 -6.96 -6.10
N GLY A 98 -20.71 -7.78 -5.29
CA GLY A 98 -21.34 -9.03 -5.73
C GLY A 98 -20.42 -10.01 -6.46
N GLY A 99 -19.08 -9.91 -6.26
CA GLY A 99 -18.11 -10.76 -6.95
C GLY A 99 -17.59 -10.19 -8.28
N GLN A 100 -17.85 -8.94 -8.59
CA GLN A 100 -17.37 -8.31 -9.83
C GLN A 100 -15.84 -8.31 -9.93
N VAL A 101 -15.14 -8.13 -8.81
CA VAL A 101 -13.67 -8.18 -8.77
C VAL A 101 -13.16 -9.55 -9.21
N ASP A 102 -13.75 -10.62 -8.69
CA ASP A 102 -13.37 -11.98 -9.06
C ASP A 102 -13.73 -12.27 -10.52
N ALA A 103 -14.88 -11.78 -11.00
CA ALA A 103 -15.29 -11.90 -12.39
C ALA A 103 -14.33 -11.18 -13.35
N ILE A 104 -13.86 -9.97 -12.99
CA ILE A 104 -12.87 -9.23 -13.78
C ILE A 104 -11.54 -9.98 -13.77
N ALA A 105 -11.06 -10.44 -12.62
CA ALA A 105 -9.83 -11.23 -12.51
C ALA A 105 -9.88 -12.49 -13.38
N LEU A 106 -11.02 -13.18 -13.38
CA LEU A 106 -11.24 -14.36 -14.21
C LEU A 106 -11.23 -14.01 -15.71
N THR A 107 -11.86 -12.90 -16.08
CA THR A 107 -11.87 -12.42 -17.47
C THR A 107 -10.47 -12.07 -17.96
N ILE A 108 -9.67 -11.37 -17.12
CA ILE A 108 -8.26 -11.09 -17.40
C ILE A 108 -7.50 -12.39 -17.63
N LYS A 109 -7.67 -13.35 -16.72
CA LYS A 109 -7.00 -14.65 -16.80
C LYS A 109 -7.36 -15.40 -18.08
N GLN A 110 -8.63 -15.45 -18.44
CA GLN A 110 -9.11 -16.12 -19.65
C GLN A 110 -8.51 -15.48 -20.92
N ARG A 111 -8.61 -14.15 -21.06
CA ARG A 111 -8.09 -13.42 -22.24
C ARG A 111 -6.61 -13.63 -22.46
N LEU A 112 -5.81 -13.56 -21.41
CA LEU A 112 -4.37 -13.71 -21.51
C LEU A 112 -3.97 -15.19 -21.72
N SER A 113 -4.70 -16.13 -21.14
CA SER A 113 -4.48 -17.58 -21.39
C SER A 113 -4.82 -17.97 -22.82
N GLU A 114 -5.89 -17.44 -23.41
CA GLU A 114 -6.26 -17.62 -24.83
C GLU A 114 -5.16 -17.12 -25.77
N ALA A 115 -4.42 -16.09 -25.38
CA ALA A 115 -3.26 -15.57 -26.10
C ALA A 115 -1.95 -16.37 -25.85
N GLY A 116 -2.03 -17.47 -25.10
CA GLY A 116 -0.89 -18.33 -24.78
C GLY A 116 0.08 -17.74 -23.75
N ILE A 117 -0.36 -16.78 -22.95
CA ILE A 117 0.47 -16.17 -21.90
C ILE A 117 0.15 -16.85 -20.57
N ARG A 118 1.17 -17.39 -19.89
CA ARG A 118 1.06 -17.90 -18.53
C ARG A 118 1.12 -16.76 -17.54
N ILE A 119 0.12 -16.69 -16.68
CA ILE A 119 -0.05 -15.58 -15.74
C ILE A 119 -0.60 -16.02 -14.39
N GLU A 120 -0.27 -15.21 -13.38
CA GLU A 120 -1.00 -15.15 -12.13
C GLU A 120 -1.71 -13.79 -12.04
N VAL A 121 -3.03 -13.80 -11.75
CA VAL A 121 -3.82 -12.58 -11.58
C VAL A 121 -4.28 -12.51 -10.14
N SER A 122 -4.03 -11.38 -9.49
CA SER A 122 -4.53 -11.09 -8.15
C SER A 122 -5.19 -9.72 -8.11
N GLY A 123 -6.39 -9.65 -7.53
CA GLY A 123 -7.02 -8.37 -7.20
C GLY A 123 -6.28 -7.71 -6.03
N ARG A 124 -6.10 -6.41 -6.10
CA ARG A 124 -5.52 -5.60 -5.03
C ARG A 124 -6.41 -4.41 -4.75
N GLU A 125 -6.95 -4.37 -3.55
CA GLU A 125 -7.62 -3.18 -3.05
C GLU A 125 -6.59 -2.19 -2.50
N LYS A 126 -6.82 -0.90 -2.73
CA LYS A 126 -5.98 0.14 -2.14
C LYS A 126 -6.23 0.26 -0.64
N HIS A 127 -5.14 0.46 0.09
CA HIS A 127 -5.19 0.69 1.53
C HIS A 127 -5.85 2.03 1.87
N PRO A 128 -6.59 2.13 3.00
CA PRO A 128 -7.25 3.36 3.46
C PRO A 128 -6.34 4.59 3.45
N PHE A 129 -5.10 4.48 3.91
CA PHE A 129 -4.15 5.58 3.87
C PHE A 129 -3.86 6.07 2.44
N SER A 130 -3.69 5.15 1.48
CA SER A 130 -3.43 5.52 0.09
C SER A 130 -4.61 6.27 -0.54
N ILE A 131 -5.83 5.89 -0.18
CA ILE A 131 -7.05 6.56 -0.62
C ILE A 131 -7.13 7.96 0.01
N TRP A 132 -6.97 8.04 1.34
CA TRP A 132 -6.98 9.30 2.07
C TRP A 132 -5.95 10.30 1.54
N ARG A 133 -4.71 9.85 1.33
CA ARG A 133 -3.65 10.67 0.75
C ARG A 133 -4.04 11.23 -0.62
N LYS A 134 -4.60 10.38 -1.48
CA LYS A 134 -5.04 10.78 -2.82
C LYS A 134 -6.20 11.78 -2.78
N MET A 135 -7.16 11.59 -1.86
CA MET A 135 -8.24 12.56 -1.63
C MET A 135 -7.67 13.92 -1.19
N ALA A 136 -6.72 13.92 -0.25
CA ALA A 136 -6.07 15.15 0.23
C ALA A 136 -5.23 15.85 -0.84
N GLU A 137 -4.39 15.12 -1.58
CA GLU A 137 -3.52 15.66 -2.63
C GLU A 137 -4.30 16.22 -3.82
N ARG A 138 -5.42 15.61 -4.20
CA ARG A 138 -6.24 16.00 -5.36
C ARG A 138 -7.44 16.86 -4.99
N HIS A 139 -7.70 17.08 -3.71
CA HIS A 139 -8.88 17.78 -3.20
C HIS A 139 -10.21 17.18 -3.73
N VAL A 140 -10.30 15.85 -3.73
CA VAL A 140 -11.45 15.10 -4.23
C VAL A 140 -12.15 14.33 -3.11
N SER A 141 -13.45 14.02 -3.30
CA SER A 141 -14.19 13.15 -2.38
C SER A 141 -13.84 11.66 -2.62
N PHE A 142 -14.25 10.80 -1.71
CA PHE A 142 -14.04 9.34 -1.84
C PHE A 142 -14.66 8.80 -3.14
N GLU A 143 -15.85 9.27 -3.51
CA GLU A 143 -16.60 8.85 -4.70
C GLU A 143 -15.89 9.22 -6.02
N GLN A 144 -15.02 10.22 -5.96
CA GLN A 144 -14.22 10.67 -7.11
C GLN A 144 -12.89 9.91 -7.26
N VAL A 145 -12.55 9.05 -6.29
CA VAL A 145 -11.38 8.18 -6.39
C VAL A 145 -11.75 6.94 -7.22
N THR A 146 -11.41 6.96 -8.50
CA THR A 146 -11.81 5.91 -9.47
C THR A 146 -10.95 4.65 -9.44
N ASP A 147 -9.78 4.69 -8.79
CA ASP A 147 -8.80 3.62 -8.80
C ASP A 147 -8.65 2.92 -7.44
N ILE A 148 -9.78 2.63 -6.79
CA ILE A 148 -9.83 1.93 -5.48
C ILE A 148 -9.39 0.47 -5.62
N MET A 149 -9.74 -0.16 -6.73
CA MET A 149 -9.39 -1.54 -7.07
C MET A 149 -8.31 -1.56 -8.15
N ALA A 150 -7.39 -2.48 -8.03
CA ALA A 150 -6.36 -2.72 -9.04
C ALA A 150 -6.13 -4.23 -9.21
N PHE A 151 -5.64 -4.63 -10.37
CA PHE A 151 -5.24 -6.00 -10.64
C PHE A 151 -3.74 -6.06 -10.88
N ARG A 152 -3.10 -7.04 -10.27
CA ARG A 152 -1.71 -7.37 -10.54
C ARG A 152 -1.68 -8.61 -11.41
N VAL A 153 -1.03 -8.49 -12.55
CA VAL A 153 -0.77 -9.59 -13.47
C VAL A 153 0.72 -9.88 -13.44
N LEU A 154 1.09 -11.10 -13.02
CA LEU A 154 2.46 -11.58 -13.06
C LEU A 154 2.64 -12.46 -14.29
N THR A 155 3.70 -12.25 -15.03
CA THR A 155 4.09 -13.00 -16.23
C THR A 155 5.45 -13.67 -16.02
N GLU A 156 5.76 -14.69 -16.81
CA GLU A 156 7.03 -15.42 -16.70
C GLU A 156 8.24 -14.62 -17.21
N ASN A 157 8.00 -13.68 -18.14
CA ASN A 157 9.07 -12.90 -18.76
C ASN A 157 8.59 -11.51 -19.21
N GLU A 158 9.53 -10.62 -19.50
CA GLU A 158 9.26 -9.24 -19.88
C GLU A 158 8.47 -9.13 -21.20
N GLY A 159 8.75 -9.97 -22.19
CA GLY A 159 8.03 -9.98 -23.46
C GLY A 159 6.54 -10.26 -23.27
N ASP A 160 6.20 -11.22 -22.43
CA ASP A 160 4.81 -11.52 -22.10
C ASP A 160 4.15 -10.41 -21.28
N CYS A 161 4.91 -9.66 -20.48
CA CYS A 161 4.39 -8.49 -19.77
C CYS A 161 3.87 -7.42 -20.75
N TYR A 162 4.65 -7.08 -21.79
CA TYR A 162 4.22 -6.12 -22.80
C TYR A 162 3.10 -6.65 -23.69
N ARG A 163 3.11 -7.96 -24.02
CA ARG A 163 2.01 -8.59 -24.76
C ARG A 163 0.71 -8.54 -23.96
N ALA A 164 0.76 -8.87 -22.66
CA ALA A 164 -0.39 -8.79 -21.77
C ALA A 164 -0.93 -7.36 -21.68
N LEU A 165 -0.05 -6.36 -21.52
CA LEU A 165 -0.44 -4.95 -21.49
C LEU A 165 -1.18 -4.55 -22.78
N GLY A 166 -0.67 -4.94 -23.96
CA GLY A 166 -1.33 -4.66 -25.25
C GLY A 166 -2.71 -5.27 -25.36
N ILE A 167 -2.87 -6.53 -24.93
CA ILE A 167 -4.17 -7.23 -24.93
C ILE A 167 -5.15 -6.53 -23.97
N LEU A 168 -4.71 -6.17 -22.77
CA LEU A 168 -5.55 -5.48 -21.81
C LEU A 168 -6.02 -4.12 -22.33
N HIS A 169 -5.12 -3.34 -22.93
CA HIS A 169 -5.47 -2.03 -23.53
C HIS A 169 -6.42 -2.12 -24.71
N THR A 170 -6.39 -3.20 -25.47
CA THR A 170 -7.33 -3.42 -26.58
C THR A 170 -8.65 -4.00 -26.13
N THR A 171 -8.70 -4.66 -24.98
CA THR A 171 -9.91 -5.27 -24.42
C THR A 171 -10.75 -4.26 -23.62
N TRP A 172 -10.10 -3.41 -22.85
CA TRP A 172 -10.74 -2.38 -22.03
C TRP A 172 -10.31 -0.99 -22.45
N GLN A 173 -11.29 -0.10 -22.50
CA GLN A 173 -11.04 1.29 -22.85
C GLN A 173 -10.14 1.95 -21.80
N PHE A 174 -9.00 2.45 -22.21
CA PHE A 174 -8.09 3.22 -21.38
C PHE A 174 -8.74 4.55 -20.96
N MET A 175 -8.76 4.85 -19.69
CA MET A 175 -9.08 6.18 -19.17
C MET A 175 -7.79 6.97 -19.06
N PRO A 176 -7.67 8.12 -19.73
CA PRO A 176 -6.47 8.95 -19.71
C PRO A 176 -6.15 9.56 -18.33
#